data_3d8abcee437cc943e3187c3b6ce11bc0
#
_entry.id   3d8abcee437cc943e3187c3b6ce11bc0
#
_cell.length_a   1.000
_cell.length_b   1.000
_cell.length_c   1.000
_cell.angle_alpha   90.00
_cell.angle_beta   90.00
_cell.angle_gamma   90.00
#
_symmetry.space_group_name_H-M   'P 1'
#
loop_
_entity.id
_entity.type
_entity.pdbx_description
1 polymer ?
#
loop_
_entity_poly.entity_id
_entity_poly.type
_entity_poly.pdbx_seq_one_letter_code
_entity_poly.pdbx_strand_id
1 'polypeptide(L)'
;MTRGRRILVVLLAVAAARLFCLTEPAHAQPSADQLLTDYGLSGADKQRVLNRDLVTADAPSVSERDLSFAIAFMVQASPEALGKEVVAGNLISADAQVQAYGEIKGAGSQADFAGLKITGDEATALANAKPGDTLNLSAAEIAAFKAVPGGSPDAIQQQLHKMLLARYQAYRAAGLAGIAPYDRGGGRTTDLATDLRKASEATMRLKQYLPAFQAVLLGYPKATAPEMRESFFWMKSIIQGKPTYVLAHIMVAPSGAARAVARREYYASTGYNGEQSVAGFLPVQGGTVVVYTSHAFTDQVTGFGGSMKRGIGSRVMAGKMKEIFEADRKKVEQ
;
A
#
# COMPACT_ATOMS: atom_id res chain seq x y z
N MET A 1 -25.31 27.96 -84.03
CA MET A 1 -25.94 27.12 -82.96
C MET A 1 -25.03 25.96 -82.67
N THR A 2 -24.18 26.02 -81.67
CA THR A 2 -23.43 24.87 -81.18
C THR A 2 -23.08 25.13 -79.66
N ARG A 3 -23.68 24.35 -78.79
CA ARG A 3 -23.50 24.38 -77.35
C ARG A 3 -22.18 23.71 -76.98
N GLY A 4 -21.24 24.49 -76.36
CA GLY A 4 -20.03 23.97 -75.74
C GLY A 4 -20.32 23.37 -74.36
N ARG A 5 -20.00 22.12 -74.19
CA ARG A 5 -19.96 21.41 -72.89
C ARG A 5 -18.67 21.74 -72.16
N ARG A 6 -18.79 22.41 -71.04
CA ARG A 6 -17.66 22.55 -70.08
C ARG A 6 -17.57 21.30 -69.20
N ILE A 7 -16.45 20.60 -69.32
CA ILE A 7 -16.11 19.47 -68.47
C ILE A 7 -15.46 20.04 -67.21
N LEU A 8 -16.11 19.85 -66.05
CA LEU A 8 -15.59 20.22 -64.73
C LEU A 8 -14.76 19.04 -64.21
N VAL A 9 -13.43 19.20 -64.15
CA VAL A 9 -12.53 18.23 -63.54
C VAL A 9 -12.49 18.52 -62.03
N VAL A 10 -13.11 17.62 -61.24
CA VAL A 10 -13.04 17.65 -59.79
C VAL A 10 -11.77 16.90 -59.37
N LEU A 11 -10.76 17.61 -58.91
CA LEU A 11 -9.56 17.06 -58.25
C LEU A 11 -9.94 16.66 -56.80
N LEU A 12 -10.08 15.36 -56.55
CA LEU A 12 -10.18 14.79 -55.22
C LEU A 12 -8.76 14.78 -54.61
N ALA A 13 -8.46 15.73 -53.71
CA ALA A 13 -7.31 15.67 -52.87
C ALA A 13 -7.60 14.72 -51.68
N VAL A 14 -7.09 13.47 -51.76
CA VAL A 14 -7.10 12.53 -50.63
C VAL A 14 -6.04 12.98 -49.64
N ALA A 15 -6.44 13.70 -48.61
CA ALA A 15 -5.60 13.99 -47.43
C ALA A 15 -5.44 12.72 -46.61
N ALA A 16 -4.33 12.01 -46.79
CA ALA A 16 -3.92 10.92 -45.92
C ALA A 16 -3.52 11.50 -44.55
N ALA A 17 -4.48 11.58 -43.63
CA ALA A 17 -4.19 11.83 -42.23
C ALA A 17 -3.41 10.63 -41.68
N ARG A 18 -2.08 10.72 -41.67
CA ARG A 18 -1.24 9.81 -40.87
C ARG A 18 -1.54 10.12 -39.40
N LEU A 19 -2.35 9.27 -38.75
CA LEU A 19 -2.41 9.15 -37.31
C LEU A 19 -0.99 8.72 -36.86
N PHE A 20 -0.19 9.67 -36.43
CA PHE A 20 0.97 9.39 -35.60
C PHE A 20 0.40 8.91 -34.24
N CYS A 21 0.22 7.61 -34.09
CA CYS A 21 0.23 7.01 -32.76
C CYS A 21 1.60 7.32 -32.16
N LEU A 22 1.67 8.35 -31.34
CA LEU A 22 2.77 8.55 -30.41
C LEU A 22 2.67 7.39 -29.41
N THR A 23 3.24 6.25 -29.78
CA THR A 23 3.56 5.21 -28.79
C THR A 23 4.61 5.87 -27.88
N GLU A 24 4.20 6.23 -26.66
CA GLU A 24 5.18 6.56 -25.64
C GLU A 24 6.22 5.45 -25.64
N PRO A 25 7.53 5.80 -25.57
CA PRO A 25 8.56 4.79 -25.51
C PRO A 25 8.25 3.90 -24.30
N ALA A 26 8.05 2.62 -24.54
CA ALA A 26 7.88 1.66 -23.47
C ALA A 26 9.11 1.78 -22.56
N HIS A 27 8.90 2.26 -21.34
CA HIS A 27 9.99 2.33 -20.37
C HIS A 27 10.56 0.92 -20.23
N ALA A 28 11.87 0.78 -20.47
CA ALA A 28 12.52 -0.52 -20.41
C ALA A 28 12.37 -1.08 -18.99
N GLN A 29 11.78 -2.28 -18.89
CA GLN A 29 11.68 -2.99 -17.64
C GLN A 29 13.09 -3.19 -17.06
N PRO A 30 13.37 -2.85 -15.79
CA PRO A 30 14.67 -3.11 -15.20
C PRO A 30 14.92 -4.62 -15.10
N SER A 31 16.15 -5.05 -15.30
CA SER A 31 16.54 -6.41 -14.89
C SER A 31 16.58 -6.50 -13.36
N ALA A 32 16.51 -7.73 -12.82
CA ALA A 32 16.69 -7.95 -11.39
C ALA A 32 18.06 -7.42 -10.92
N ASP A 33 19.13 -7.66 -11.70
CA ASP A 33 20.48 -7.18 -11.38
C ASP A 33 20.54 -5.65 -11.32
N GLN A 34 19.92 -4.96 -12.28
CA GLN A 34 19.86 -3.49 -12.29
C GLN A 34 19.13 -2.96 -11.06
N LEU A 35 17.96 -3.52 -10.72
CA LEU A 35 17.19 -3.07 -9.58
C LEU A 35 17.92 -3.31 -8.26
N LEU A 36 18.57 -4.47 -8.09
CA LEU A 36 19.41 -4.75 -6.91
C LEU A 36 20.59 -3.77 -6.80
N THR A 37 21.21 -3.40 -7.94
CA THR A 37 22.26 -2.35 -7.98
C THR A 37 21.70 -1.00 -7.53
N ASP A 38 20.52 -0.64 -8.02
CA ASP A 38 19.84 0.62 -7.70
C ASP A 38 19.51 0.75 -6.21
N TYR A 39 19.35 -0.37 -5.51
CA TYR A 39 19.19 -0.44 -4.05
C TYR A 39 20.51 -0.59 -3.30
N GLY A 40 21.65 -0.44 -3.99
CA GLY A 40 22.98 -0.45 -3.38
C GLY A 40 23.50 -1.80 -2.97
N LEU A 41 22.91 -2.92 -3.43
CA LEU A 41 23.39 -4.25 -3.10
C LEU A 41 24.69 -4.55 -3.82
N SER A 42 25.71 -5.01 -3.07
CA SER A 42 27.00 -5.46 -3.60
C SER A 42 26.86 -6.73 -4.44
N GLY A 43 27.91 -7.08 -5.20
CA GLY A 43 27.94 -8.34 -5.94
C GLY A 43 27.76 -9.56 -5.03
N ALA A 44 28.34 -9.53 -3.83
CA ALA A 44 28.16 -10.60 -2.83
C ALA A 44 26.71 -10.67 -2.32
N ASP A 45 26.08 -9.52 -2.06
CA ASP A 45 24.68 -9.49 -1.62
C ASP A 45 23.73 -9.98 -2.71
N LYS A 46 23.96 -9.62 -3.97
CA LYS A 46 23.20 -10.13 -5.11
C LYS A 46 23.26 -11.65 -5.20
N GLN A 47 24.44 -12.25 -5.01
CA GLN A 47 24.59 -13.71 -4.97
C GLN A 47 23.83 -14.32 -3.79
N ARG A 48 23.84 -13.70 -2.62
CA ARG A 48 23.05 -14.16 -1.47
C ARG A 48 21.56 -14.14 -1.78
N VAL A 49 21.05 -13.07 -2.44
CA VAL A 49 19.64 -12.99 -2.89
C VAL A 49 19.31 -14.16 -3.82
N LEU A 50 20.17 -14.43 -4.82
CA LEU A 50 19.97 -15.53 -5.76
C LEU A 50 20.10 -16.91 -5.08
N ASN A 51 20.89 -17.02 -4.02
CA ASN A 51 20.98 -18.19 -3.15
C ASN A 51 19.85 -18.26 -2.10
N ARG A 52 18.81 -17.40 -2.27
CA ARG A 52 17.57 -17.40 -1.47
C ARG A 52 17.72 -16.85 -0.05
N ASP A 53 18.81 -16.13 0.27
CA ASP A 53 18.89 -15.36 1.50
C ASP A 53 17.97 -14.13 1.43
N LEU A 54 17.44 -13.71 2.59
CA LEU A 54 16.79 -12.42 2.74
C LEU A 54 17.85 -11.36 3.12
N VAL A 55 18.16 -10.50 2.16
CA VAL A 55 19.17 -9.44 2.30
C VAL A 55 18.47 -8.11 2.57
N THR A 56 18.86 -7.42 3.64
CA THR A 56 18.39 -6.06 3.93
C THR A 56 19.24 -5.03 3.21
N ALA A 57 18.58 -3.98 2.73
CA ALA A 57 19.22 -2.78 2.20
C ALA A 57 18.63 -1.53 2.90
N ASP A 58 19.33 -0.41 2.78
CA ASP A 58 18.86 0.84 3.34
C ASP A 58 17.75 1.45 2.47
N ALA A 59 16.75 2.03 3.14
CA ALA A 59 15.76 2.90 2.52
C ALA A 59 15.79 4.25 3.24
N PRO A 60 16.01 5.37 2.52
CA PRO A 60 16.03 6.69 3.14
C PRO A 60 14.71 7.03 3.80
N SER A 61 14.75 7.50 5.04
CA SER A 61 13.57 7.97 5.76
C SER A 61 13.01 9.25 5.14
N VAL A 62 11.69 9.36 5.00
CA VAL A 62 11.00 10.50 4.37
C VAL A 62 10.41 11.48 5.38
N SER A 63 10.35 11.12 6.65
CA SER A 63 9.91 11.99 7.74
C SER A 63 10.47 11.55 9.09
N GLU A 64 10.29 12.39 10.13
CA GLU A 64 10.70 12.05 11.50
C GLU A 64 9.91 10.88 12.11
N ARG A 65 8.76 10.53 11.52
CA ARG A 65 7.92 9.41 11.95
C ARG A 65 8.21 8.12 11.20
N ASP A 66 9.08 8.15 10.19
CA ASP A 66 9.27 7.05 9.25
C ASP A 66 10.25 6.00 9.76
N LEU A 67 9.79 4.77 9.81
CA LEU A 67 10.58 3.55 9.98
C LEU A 67 10.72 2.88 8.62
N SER A 68 11.80 3.17 7.91
CA SER A 68 12.02 2.70 6.55
C SER A 68 13.09 1.62 6.47
N PHE A 69 12.91 0.67 5.57
CA PHE A 69 13.88 -0.38 5.24
C PHE A 69 13.59 -0.98 3.86
N ALA A 70 14.56 -1.69 3.31
CA ALA A 70 14.38 -2.51 2.11
C ALA A 70 14.84 -3.95 2.37
N ILE A 71 14.22 -4.91 1.67
CA ILE A 71 14.58 -6.33 1.70
C ILE A 71 14.55 -6.84 0.27
N ALA A 72 15.60 -7.61 -0.12
CA ALA A 72 15.62 -8.34 -1.38
C ALA A 72 15.77 -9.84 -1.10
N PHE A 73 15.04 -10.67 -1.87
CA PHE A 73 15.08 -12.13 -1.76
C PHE A 73 14.55 -12.79 -3.03
N MET A 74 14.72 -14.09 -3.15
CA MET A 74 14.22 -14.88 -4.27
C MET A 74 13.14 -15.87 -3.82
N VAL A 75 12.12 -16.06 -4.67
CA VAL A 75 11.00 -17.00 -4.50
C VAL A 75 10.90 -17.89 -5.75
N GLN A 76 10.66 -19.19 -5.58
CA GLN A 76 10.48 -20.14 -6.67
C GLN A 76 9.03 -20.15 -7.19
N ALA A 77 8.54 -18.99 -7.59
CA ALA A 77 7.25 -18.79 -8.22
C ALA A 77 7.36 -17.69 -9.28
N SER A 78 6.46 -17.66 -10.25
CA SER A 78 6.47 -16.60 -11.26
C SER A 78 5.96 -15.27 -10.69
N PRO A 79 6.38 -14.11 -11.24
CA PRO A 79 5.85 -12.80 -10.83
C PRO A 79 4.33 -12.71 -10.94
N GLU A 80 3.73 -13.35 -11.94
CA GLU A 80 2.28 -13.39 -12.14
C GLU A 80 1.58 -14.17 -11.02
N ALA A 81 2.11 -15.35 -10.64
CA ALA A 81 1.56 -16.16 -9.57
C ALA A 81 1.62 -15.39 -8.24
N LEU A 82 2.79 -14.81 -7.90
CA LEU A 82 2.94 -13.98 -6.70
C LEU A 82 1.98 -12.79 -6.69
N GLY A 83 1.85 -12.09 -7.82
CA GLY A 83 0.92 -10.96 -7.94
C GLY A 83 -0.54 -11.36 -7.72
N LYS A 84 -0.95 -12.55 -8.17
CA LYS A 84 -2.30 -13.11 -7.91
C LYS A 84 -2.51 -13.40 -6.42
N GLU A 85 -1.55 -14.05 -5.76
CA GLU A 85 -1.63 -14.36 -4.33
C GLU A 85 -1.73 -13.09 -3.48
N VAL A 86 -0.93 -12.06 -3.82
CA VAL A 86 -0.93 -10.79 -3.11
C VAL A 86 -2.27 -10.06 -3.27
N VAL A 87 -2.76 -9.89 -4.50
CA VAL A 87 -4.02 -9.15 -4.72
C VAL A 87 -5.24 -9.90 -4.19
N ALA A 88 -5.19 -11.23 -4.12
CA ALA A 88 -6.23 -12.04 -3.50
C ALA A 88 -6.22 -11.99 -1.95
N GLY A 89 -5.17 -11.39 -1.35
CA GLY A 89 -5.01 -11.33 0.10
C GLY A 89 -4.61 -12.67 0.73
N ASN A 90 -4.23 -13.66 -0.07
CA ASN A 90 -3.90 -15.01 0.42
C ASN A 90 -2.66 -15.02 1.34
N LEU A 91 -1.78 -14.02 1.20
CA LEU A 91 -0.57 -13.90 2.01
C LEU A 91 -0.79 -13.17 3.35
N ILE A 92 -1.96 -12.54 3.55
CA ILE A 92 -2.26 -11.81 4.81
C ILE A 92 -2.15 -12.74 6.03
N SER A 93 -2.61 -13.99 5.90
CA SER A 93 -2.59 -14.96 7.01
C SER A 93 -1.21 -15.54 7.32
N ALA A 94 -0.16 -15.21 6.56
CA ALA A 94 1.22 -15.60 6.88
C ALA A 94 1.82 -14.77 8.03
N ASP A 95 1.29 -13.58 8.27
CA ASP A 95 1.63 -12.81 9.47
C ASP A 95 0.90 -13.37 10.69
N ALA A 96 1.64 -14.01 11.58
CA ALA A 96 1.10 -14.59 12.83
C ALA A 96 0.46 -13.56 13.77
N GLN A 97 0.67 -12.27 13.55
CA GLN A 97 0.01 -11.20 14.31
C GLN A 97 -1.44 -10.97 13.84
N VAL A 98 -1.79 -11.39 12.62
CA VAL A 98 -3.15 -11.24 12.07
C VAL A 98 -4.08 -12.28 12.67
N GLN A 99 -5.07 -11.82 13.44
CA GLN A 99 -6.08 -12.68 14.07
C GLN A 99 -7.30 -12.92 13.18
N ALA A 100 -7.67 -11.90 12.40
CA ALA A 100 -8.79 -11.96 11.45
C ALA A 100 -8.58 -10.94 10.33
N TYR A 101 -9.09 -11.24 9.15
CA TYR A 101 -9.11 -10.32 8.02
C TYR A 101 -10.29 -10.62 7.10
N GLY A 102 -10.64 -9.65 6.25
CA GLY A 102 -11.67 -9.83 5.24
C GLY A 102 -11.54 -8.79 4.12
N GLU A 103 -12.00 -9.15 2.94
CA GLU A 103 -12.05 -8.26 1.79
C GLU A 103 -13.24 -7.31 1.90
N ILE A 104 -13.01 -6.03 1.53
CA ILE A 104 -14.07 -5.02 1.40
C ILE A 104 -14.37 -4.86 -0.09
N LYS A 105 -15.59 -5.20 -0.51
CA LYS A 105 -15.96 -5.31 -1.92
C LYS A 105 -16.73 -4.09 -2.44
N GLY A 106 -16.43 -3.70 -3.67
CA GLY A 106 -17.18 -2.66 -4.38
C GLY A 106 -17.27 -1.34 -3.63
N ALA A 107 -18.47 -0.86 -3.31
CA ALA A 107 -18.69 0.35 -2.52
C ALA A 107 -18.50 0.15 -1.00
N GLY A 108 -18.32 -1.10 -0.58
CA GLY A 108 -18.27 -1.51 0.82
C GLY A 108 -19.65 -1.52 1.49
N SER A 109 -19.78 -2.41 2.46
CA SER A 109 -20.96 -2.53 3.30
C SER A 109 -20.58 -2.94 4.72
N GLN A 110 -21.47 -2.80 5.68
CA GLN A 110 -21.21 -3.28 7.03
C GLN A 110 -21.07 -4.81 7.08
N ALA A 111 -21.67 -5.52 6.13
CA ALA A 111 -21.56 -6.97 6.02
C ALA A 111 -20.11 -7.43 5.73
N ASP A 112 -19.31 -6.62 5.04
CA ASP A 112 -17.91 -6.95 4.77
C ASP A 112 -17.08 -7.02 6.07
N PHE A 113 -17.54 -6.37 7.15
CA PHE A 113 -16.91 -6.39 8.47
C PHE A 113 -17.51 -7.43 9.43
N ALA A 114 -18.42 -8.30 9.00
CA ALA A 114 -19.12 -9.24 9.87
C ALA A 114 -18.16 -10.19 10.63
N GLY A 115 -17.00 -10.51 10.03
CA GLY A 115 -15.94 -11.32 10.64
C GLY A 115 -15.08 -10.57 11.67
N LEU A 116 -15.15 -9.23 11.73
CA LEU A 116 -14.40 -8.43 12.69
C LEU A 116 -15.15 -8.42 14.02
N LYS A 117 -14.62 -9.10 15.03
CA LYS A 117 -15.17 -9.18 16.38
C LYS A 117 -14.26 -8.44 17.36
N ILE A 118 -14.89 -7.78 18.34
CA ILE A 118 -14.17 -7.10 19.43
C ILE A 118 -14.50 -7.74 20.78
N THR A 119 -13.59 -7.66 21.72
CA THR A 119 -13.80 -8.07 23.11
C THR A 119 -14.47 -6.96 23.92
N GLY A 120 -14.94 -7.27 25.14
CA GLY A 120 -15.46 -6.24 26.05
C GLY A 120 -14.42 -5.17 26.42
N ASP A 121 -13.13 -5.55 26.56
CA ASP A 121 -12.04 -4.62 26.85
C ASP A 121 -11.77 -3.68 25.66
N GLU A 122 -11.79 -4.21 24.43
CA GLU A 122 -11.67 -3.40 23.22
C GLU A 122 -12.85 -2.43 23.07
N ALA A 123 -14.06 -2.88 23.35
CA ALA A 123 -15.24 -2.01 23.35
C ALA A 123 -15.12 -0.90 24.40
N THR A 124 -14.66 -1.23 25.60
CA THR A 124 -14.43 -0.27 26.68
C THR A 124 -13.37 0.76 26.30
N ALA A 125 -12.27 0.33 25.66
CA ALA A 125 -11.21 1.23 25.19
C ALA A 125 -11.73 2.22 24.13
N LEU A 126 -12.55 1.74 23.16
CA LEU A 126 -13.15 2.59 22.13
C LEU A 126 -14.17 3.58 22.72
N ALA A 127 -15.05 3.14 23.63
CA ALA A 127 -16.06 3.98 24.26
C ALA A 127 -15.45 5.10 25.11
N ASN A 128 -14.29 4.84 25.73
CA ASN A 128 -13.57 5.79 26.59
C ASN A 128 -12.44 6.54 25.87
N ALA A 129 -12.33 6.42 24.55
CA ALA A 129 -11.28 7.09 23.79
C ALA A 129 -11.28 8.60 23.99
N LYS A 130 -10.07 9.17 24.10
CA LYS A 130 -9.85 10.61 24.31
C LYS A 130 -8.85 11.12 23.28
N PRO A 131 -8.91 12.44 22.96
CA PRO A 131 -7.88 13.08 22.15
C PRO A 131 -6.49 12.89 22.78
N GLY A 132 -5.51 12.50 21.98
CA GLY A 132 -4.14 12.27 22.44
C GLY A 132 -3.88 10.91 23.08
N ASP A 133 -4.88 10.04 23.19
CA ASP A 133 -4.71 8.65 23.61
C ASP A 133 -3.93 7.83 22.54
N THR A 134 -3.68 6.56 22.88
CA THR A 134 -2.98 5.64 21.98
C THR A 134 -3.79 5.23 20.74
N LEU A 135 -5.10 5.54 20.71
CA LEU A 135 -5.96 5.24 19.56
C LEU A 135 -5.88 6.34 18.50
N ASN A 136 -5.74 5.91 17.27
CA ASN A 136 -5.70 6.77 16.08
C ASN A 136 -7.13 7.08 15.59
N LEU A 137 -7.79 8.00 16.27
CA LEU A 137 -9.14 8.43 15.95
C LEU A 137 -9.16 9.93 15.66
N SER A 138 -10.05 10.37 14.79
CA SER A 138 -10.38 11.79 14.62
C SER A 138 -11.29 12.26 15.75
N ALA A 139 -11.39 13.58 15.97
CA ALA A 139 -12.29 14.16 16.95
C ALA A 139 -13.76 13.74 16.75
N ALA A 140 -14.20 13.66 15.48
CA ALA A 140 -15.55 13.23 15.15
C ALA A 140 -15.80 11.76 15.51
N GLU A 141 -14.83 10.88 15.29
CA GLU A 141 -14.93 9.46 15.64
C GLU A 141 -14.94 9.25 17.17
N ILE A 142 -14.10 9.98 17.90
CA ILE A 142 -14.12 9.97 19.36
C ILE A 142 -15.52 10.39 19.88
N ALA A 143 -16.09 11.45 19.31
CA ALA A 143 -17.43 11.90 19.69
C ALA A 143 -18.50 10.85 19.33
N ALA A 144 -18.37 10.18 18.18
CA ALA A 144 -19.31 9.15 17.76
C ALA A 144 -19.28 7.90 18.67
N PHE A 145 -18.11 7.46 19.14
CA PHE A 145 -18.03 6.37 20.12
C PHE A 145 -18.64 6.76 21.49
N LYS A 146 -18.41 7.98 21.96
CA LYS A 146 -19.00 8.49 23.20
C LYS A 146 -20.52 8.62 23.14
N ALA A 147 -21.07 8.87 21.96
CA ALA A 147 -22.49 9.02 21.75
C ALA A 147 -23.26 7.69 21.64
N VAL A 148 -22.56 6.52 21.72
CA VAL A 148 -23.22 5.21 21.65
C VAL A 148 -24.04 4.98 22.92
N PRO A 149 -25.39 4.85 22.84
CA PRO A 149 -26.24 4.68 24.01
C PRO A 149 -25.92 3.38 24.76
N GLY A 150 -25.77 3.48 26.08
CA GLY A 150 -25.53 2.33 26.95
C GLY A 150 -24.17 1.64 26.81
N GLY A 151 -23.35 2.01 25.81
CA GLY A 151 -21.96 1.56 25.65
C GLY A 151 -21.80 0.04 25.57
N SER A 152 -22.82 -0.73 25.18
CA SER A 152 -22.73 -2.18 25.11
C SER A 152 -21.66 -2.62 24.08
N PRO A 153 -20.94 -3.73 24.32
CA PRO A 153 -19.92 -4.21 23.37
C PRO A 153 -20.43 -4.34 21.94
N ASP A 154 -21.67 -4.85 21.74
CA ASP A 154 -22.26 -5.00 20.40
C ASP A 154 -22.53 -3.65 19.73
N ALA A 155 -23.03 -2.65 20.47
CA ALA A 155 -23.27 -1.31 19.94
C ALA A 155 -21.95 -0.60 19.58
N ILE A 156 -20.92 -0.75 20.38
CA ILE A 156 -19.56 -0.26 20.09
C ILE A 156 -18.95 -0.97 18.90
N GLN A 157 -19.13 -2.30 18.76
CA GLN A 157 -18.70 -3.05 17.57
C GLN A 157 -19.38 -2.53 16.29
N GLN A 158 -20.69 -2.30 16.35
CA GLN A 158 -21.41 -1.72 15.21
C GLN A 158 -20.90 -0.31 14.87
N GLN A 159 -20.58 0.51 15.86
CA GLN A 159 -19.99 1.83 15.65
C GLN A 159 -18.59 1.73 15.03
N LEU A 160 -17.76 0.75 15.44
CA LEU A 160 -16.47 0.46 14.83
C LEU A 160 -16.64 0.09 13.35
N HIS A 161 -17.57 -0.81 13.02
CA HIS A 161 -17.85 -1.20 11.63
C HIS A 161 -18.30 0.01 10.78
N LYS A 162 -19.16 0.88 11.32
CA LYS A 162 -19.56 2.13 10.64
C LYS A 162 -18.37 3.05 10.39
N MET A 163 -17.51 3.23 11.36
CA MET A 163 -16.31 4.06 11.25
C MET A 163 -15.34 3.53 10.20
N LEU A 164 -15.05 2.23 10.23
CA LEU A 164 -14.15 1.58 9.25
C LEU A 164 -14.72 1.68 7.83
N LEU A 165 -16.01 1.45 7.66
CA LEU A 165 -16.70 1.62 6.38
C LEU A 165 -16.62 3.07 5.89
N ALA A 166 -16.85 4.05 6.75
CA ALA A 166 -16.76 5.47 6.39
C ALA A 166 -15.33 5.86 5.97
N ARG A 167 -14.29 5.38 6.66
CA ARG A 167 -12.89 5.58 6.27
C ARG A 167 -12.57 4.94 4.92
N TYR A 168 -13.05 3.72 4.68
CA TYR A 168 -12.91 3.05 3.40
C TYR A 168 -13.55 3.87 2.26
N GLN A 169 -14.80 4.29 2.44
CA GLN A 169 -15.54 5.05 1.43
C GLN A 169 -14.88 6.41 1.15
N ALA A 170 -14.42 7.12 2.18
CA ALA A 170 -13.70 8.38 2.03
C ALA A 170 -12.39 8.20 1.24
N TYR A 171 -11.61 7.16 1.57
CA TYR A 171 -10.38 6.84 0.84
C TYR A 171 -10.66 6.42 -0.61
N ARG A 172 -11.68 5.59 -0.86
CA ARG A 172 -12.10 5.20 -2.21
C ARG A 172 -12.52 6.40 -3.06
N ALA A 173 -13.18 7.37 -2.46
CA ALA A 173 -13.67 8.56 -3.16
C ALA A 173 -12.58 9.61 -3.43
N ALA A 174 -11.63 9.80 -2.51
CA ALA A 174 -10.69 10.91 -2.54
C ALA A 174 -9.21 10.51 -2.37
N GLY A 175 -8.89 9.22 -2.25
CA GLY A 175 -7.52 8.73 -2.05
C GLY A 175 -6.89 9.30 -0.80
N LEU A 176 -5.67 9.81 -0.90
CA LEU A 176 -4.97 10.41 0.25
C LEU A 176 -5.75 11.55 0.91
N ALA A 177 -6.48 12.36 0.13
CA ALA A 177 -7.29 13.46 0.67
C ALA A 177 -8.51 12.98 1.49
N GLY A 178 -8.90 11.70 1.35
CA GLY A 178 -9.98 11.09 2.13
C GLY A 178 -9.53 10.51 3.47
N ILE A 179 -8.24 10.57 3.81
CA ILE A 179 -7.72 10.05 5.08
C ILE A 179 -7.91 11.10 6.18
N ALA A 180 -8.77 10.80 7.14
CA ALA A 180 -9.01 11.70 8.27
C ALA A 180 -7.77 11.75 9.20
N PRO A 181 -7.32 12.94 9.63
CA PRO A 181 -6.21 13.08 10.57
C PRO A 181 -6.59 12.55 11.95
N TYR A 182 -5.57 12.11 12.69
CA TYR A 182 -5.74 11.64 14.06
C TYR A 182 -5.66 12.79 15.05
N ASP A 183 -6.60 12.86 15.99
CA ASP A 183 -6.61 13.87 17.05
C ASP A 183 -5.60 13.51 18.15
N ARG A 184 -4.62 14.39 18.37
CA ARG A 184 -3.56 14.23 19.40
C ARG A 184 -3.78 15.10 20.63
N GLY A 185 -4.96 15.71 20.75
CA GLY A 185 -5.27 16.61 21.86
C GLY A 185 -4.55 17.96 21.76
N GLY A 186 -5.08 18.94 22.48
CA GLY A 186 -4.50 20.28 22.53
C GLY A 186 -4.43 20.99 21.16
N GLY A 187 -5.36 20.70 20.26
CA GLY A 187 -5.38 21.25 18.88
C GLY A 187 -4.35 20.63 17.92
N ARG A 188 -3.61 19.60 18.35
CA ARG A 188 -2.63 18.91 17.50
C ARG A 188 -3.26 17.75 16.77
N THR A 189 -2.77 17.47 15.56
CA THR A 189 -3.19 16.32 14.76
C THR A 189 -1.99 15.63 14.15
N THR A 190 -2.14 14.34 13.83
CA THR A 190 -1.22 13.59 12.95
C THR A 190 -1.88 13.41 11.61
N ASP A 191 -1.24 13.93 10.55
CA ASP A 191 -1.69 13.81 9.17
C ASP A 191 -0.94 12.67 8.46
N LEU A 192 -1.55 11.48 8.46
CA LEU A 192 -1.03 10.31 7.76
C LEU A 192 -1.00 10.51 6.24
N ALA A 193 -1.95 11.27 5.68
CA ALA A 193 -2.01 11.51 4.22
C ALA A 193 -0.74 12.19 3.72
N THR A 194 -0.22 13.15 4.47
CA THR A 194 1.06 13.82 4.17
C THR A 194 2.24 12.85 4.22
N ASP A 195 2.31 11.97 5.22
CA ASP A 195 3.40 10.99 5.34
C ASP A 195 3.34 9.96 4.19
N LEU A 196 2.17 9.40 3.85
CA LEU A 196 1.98 8.48 2.72
C LEU A 196 2.28 9.15 1.36
N ARG A 197 2.00 10.44 1.22
CA ARG A 197 2.38 11.21 0.02
C ARG A 197 3.89 11.27 -0.12
N LYS A 198 4.62 11.60 0.95
CA LYS A 198 6.09 11.63 0.95
C LYS A 198 6.68 10.25 0.60
N ALA A 199 6.12 9.16 1.16
CA ALA A 199 6.53 7.81 0.80
C ALA A 199 6.30 7.52 -0.69
N SER A 200 5.16 7.96 -1.26
CA SER A 200 4.87 7.80 -2.69
C SER A 200 5.82 8.62 -3.58
N GLU A 201 6.16 9.84 -3.18
CA GLU A 201 7.11 10.70 -3.88
C GLU A 201 8.54 10.13 -3.86
N ALA A 202 8.92 9.46 -2.77
CA ALA A 202 10.22 8.83 -2.60
C ALA A 202 10.40 7.56 -3.46
N THR A 203 9.35 7.03 -4.09
CA THR A 203 9.43 5.85 -4.96
C THR A 203 10.09 6.15 -6.31
N MET A 204 11.34 6.64 -6.30
CA MET A 204 12.06 7.08 -7.51
C MET A 204 12.20 5.98 -8.57
N ARG A 205 12.32 4.70 -8.14
CA ARG A 205 12.41 3.56 -9.07
C ARG A 205 11.08 3.31 -9.79
N LEU A 206 9.95 3.47 -9.10
CA LEU A 206 8.65 3.45 -9.77
C LEU A 206 8.50 4.61 -10.76
N LYS A 207 8.92 5.81 -10.40
CA LYS A 207 8.90 6.96 -11.31
C LYS A 207 9.70 6.69 -12.57
N GLN A 208 10.85 6.04 -12.44
CA GLN A 208 11.75 5.72 -13.55
C GLN A 208 11.18 4.61 -14.45
N TYR A 209 10.68 3.51 -13.86
CA TYR A 209 10.36 2.30 -14.60
C TYR A 209 8.86 2.11 -14.86
N LEU A 210 7.99 2.69 -14.00
CA LEU A 210 6.53 2.58 -14.05
C LEU A 210 5.85 3.88 -13.64
N PRO A 211 6.05 4.99 -14.38
CA PRO A 211 5.53 6.31 -14.00
C PRO A 211 4.00 6.33 -13.83
N ALA A 212 3.25 5.58 -14.66
CA ALA A 212 1.79 5.47 -14.51
C ALA A 212 1.40 4.86 -13.16
N PHE A 213 2.11 3.83 -12.69
CA PHE A 213 1.83 3.22 -11.39
C PHE A 213 2.22 4.14 -10.23
N GLN A 214 3.33 4.88 -10.34
CA GLN A 214 3.66 5.91 -9.35
C GLN A 214 2.59 7.02 -9.32
N ALA A 215 2.08 7.43 -10.49
CA ALA A 215 1.01 8.41 -10.56
C ALA A 215 -0.27 7.93 -9.83
N VAL A 216 -0.56 6.63 -9.85
CA VAL A 216 -1.66 6.04 -9.06
C VAL A 216 -1.41 6.23 -7.57
N LEU A 217 -0.19 5.97 -7.07
CA LEU A 217 0.12 6.14 -5.64
C LEU A 217 -0.10 7.57 -5.16
N LEU A 218 0.09 8.57 -6.03
CA LEU A 218 -0.09 9.98 -5.73
C LEU A 218 -1.51 10.49 -5.98
N GLY A 219 -2.17 9.99 -7.02
CA GLY A 219 -3.40 10.55 -7.56
C GLY A 219 -4.63 9.62 -7.51
N TYR A 220 -4.54 8.44 -6.86
CA TYR A 220 -5.70 7.57 -6.65
C TYR A 220 -6.88 8.35 -6.03
N PRO A 221 -8.12 8.13 -6.45
CA PRO A 221 -8.60 7.20 -7.49
C PRO A 221 -8.62 7.79 -8.90
N LYS A 222 -8.19 9.03 -9.10
CA LYS A 222 -8.26 9.73 -10.40
C LYS A 222 -7.21 9.24 -11.39
N ALA A 223 -6.04 8.84 -10.90
CA ALA A 223 -4.99 8.24 -11.71
C ALA A 223 -5.18 6.72 -11.78
N THR A 224 -4.96 6.15 -12.95
CA THR A 224 -5.03 4.71 -13.22
C THR A 224 -3.76 4.23 -13.92
N ALA A 225 -3.43 2.95 -13.77
CA ALA A 225 -2.37 2.30 -14.54
C ALA A 225 -2.99 1.18 -15.39
N PRO A 226 -2.47 0.94 -16.61
CA PRO A 226 -2.97 -0.14 -17.45
C PRO A 226 -2.95 -1.50 -16.75
N GLU A 227 -4.01 -2.28 -16.88
CA GLU A 227 -4.16 -3.64 -16.37
C GLU A 227 -3.91 -3.77 -14.85
N MET A 228 -3.92 -2.66 -14.11
CA MET A 228 -3.79 -2.68 -12.66
C MET A 228 -4.97 -3.42 -12.03
N ARG A 229 -4.66 -4.30 -11.09
CA ARG A 229 -5.64 -4.95 -10.21
C ARG A 229 -5.50 -4.36 -8.82
N GLU A 230 -6.62 -4.22 -8.12
CA GLU A 230 -6.66 -3.71 -6.76
C GLU A 230 -7.62 -4.51 -5.88
N SER A 231 -7.36 -4.51 -4.59
CA SER A 231 -8.23 -5.08 -3.57
C SER A 231 -8.08 -4.32 -2.26
N PHE A 232 -9.11 -4.42 -1.42
CA PHE A 232 -9.16 -3.73 -0.13
C PHE A 232 -9.46 -4.73 0.97
N PHE A 233 -8.72 -4.61 2.07
CA PHE A 233 -8.86 -5.50 3.21
C PHE A 233 -8.98 -4.71 4.50
N TRP A 234 -9.76 -5.25 5.41
CA TRP A 234 -9.63 -4.96 6.84
C TRP A 234 -8.87 -6.10 7.51
N MET A 235 -8.10 -5.76 8.54
CA MET A 235 -7.39 -6.73 9.37
C MET A 235 -7.55 -6.38 10.83
N LYS A 236 -7.60 -7.41 11.68
CA LYS A 236 -7.41 -7.31 13.12
C LYS A 236 -6.10 -8.01 13.48
N SER A 237 -5.14 -7.26 13.97
CA SER A 237 -3.79 -7.75 14.30
C SER A 237 -3.44 -7.42 15.75
N ILE A 238 -2.48 -8.14 16.33
CA ILE A 238 -1.88 -7.78 17.62
C ILE A 238 -0.54 -7.07 17.36
N ILE A 239 -0.52 -5.76 17.52
CA ILE A 239 0.67 -4.93 17.35
C ILE A 239 1.14 -4.43 18.70
N GLN A 240 2.38 -4.74 19.09
CA GLN A 240 2.93 -4.38 20.42
C GLN A 240 2.01 -4.82 21.58
N GLY A 241 1.41 -6.00 21.45
CA GLY A 241 0.49 -6.56 22.43
C GLY A 241 -0.91 -5.92 22.46
N LYS A 242 -1.25 -5.03 21.51
CA LYS A 242 -2.54 -4.35 21.45
C LYS A 242 -3.33 -4.77 20.20
N PRO A 243 -4.65 -5.00 20.33
CA PRO A 243 -5.54 -5.19 19.20
C PRO A 243 -5.52 -3.94 18.29
N THR A 244 -5.17 -4.14 17.03
CA THR A 244 -5.04 -3.07 16.03
C THR A 244 -5.93 -3.38 14.84
N TYR A 245 -6.82 -2.47 14.49
CA TYR A 245 -7.65 -2.56 13.29
C TYR A 245 -6.97 -1.79 12.16
N VAL A 246 -6.82 -2.44 11.01
CA VAL A 246 -6.10 -1.89 9.86
C VAL A 246 -7.01 -1.90 8.64
N LEU A 247 -6.93 -0.84 7.83
CA LEU A 247 -7.51 -0.80 6.48
C LEU A 247 -6.37 -0.70 5.47
N ALA A 248 -6.33 -1.65 4.53
CA ALA A 248 -5.29 -1.75 3.54
C ALA A 248 -5.85 -1.72 2.11
N HIS A 249 -5.11 -1.08 1.20
CA HIS A 249 -5.30 -1.10 -0.24
C HIS A 249 -4.09 -1.79 -0.88
N ILE A 250 -4.33 -2.86 -1.62
CA ILE A 250 -3.33 -3.60 -2.38
C ILE A 250 -3.51 -3.28 -3.86
N MET A 251 -2.42 -2.94 -4.53
CA MET A 251 -2.38 -2.60 -5.96
C MET A 251 -1.30 -3.43 -6.63
N VAL A 252 -1.62 -4.04 -7.76
CA VAL A 252 -0.69 -4.85 -8.57
C VAL A 252 -0.78 -4.42 -10.02
N ALA A 253 0.31 -3.96 -10.59
CA ALA A 253 0.40 -3.54 -11.99
C ALA A 253 1.44 -4.37 -12.76
N PRO A 254 1.15 -4.77 -14.01
CA PRO A 254 2.13 -5.45 -14.85
C PRO A 254 3.21 -4.49 -15.35
N SER A 255 4.42 -5.02 -15.57
CA SER A 255 5.52 -4.38 -16.26
C SER A 255 6.21 -5.43 -17.10
N GLY A 256 5.69 -5.69 -18.31
CA GLY A 256 6.09 -6.85 -19.08
C GLY A 256 5.90 -8.15 -18.29
N ALA A 257 6.97 -8.94 -18.15
CA ALA A 257 6.97 -10.17 -17.34
C ALA A 257 7.07 -9.92 -15.84
N ALA A 258 7.46 -8.72 -15.41
CA ALA A 258 7.52 -8.33 -14.00
C ALA A 258 6.16 -7.85 -13.47
N ARG A 259 6.08 -7.67 -12.14
CA ARG A 259 4.94 -7.02 -11.46
C ARG A 259 5.46 -5.97 -10.50
N ALA A 260 4.79 -4.83 -10.45
CA ALA A 260 4.92 -3.88 -9.35
C ALA A 260 3.74 -4.05 -8.41
N VAL A 261 4.03 -4.03 -7.13
CA VAL A 261 3.04 -4.20 -6.07
C VAL A 261 3.18 -3.02 -5.12
N ALA A 262 2.05 -2.47 -4.68
CA ALA A 262 2.02 -1.54 -3.56
C ALA A 262 0.95 -1.99 -2.58
N ARG A 263 1.27 -1.91 -1.29
CA ARG A 263 0.31 -2.05 -0.19
C ARG A 263 0.33 -0.76 0.60
N ARG A 264 -0.83 -0.17 0.76
CA ARG A 264 -1.02 1.04 1.56
C ARG A 264 -1.97 0.74 2.70
N GLU A 265 -1.47 0.81 3.92
CA GLU A 265 -2.29 0.79 5.12
C GLU A 265 -2.65 2.24 5.48
N TYR A 266 -3.83 2.66 4.98
CA TYR A 266 -4.29 4.03 5.11
C TYR A 266 -5.03 4.31 6.42
N TYR A 267 -5.13 3.31 7.28
CA TYR A 267 -5.58 3.39 8.66
C TYR A 267 -5.00 2.26 9.49
N ALA A 268 -4.49 2.59 10.67
CA ALA A 268 -4.18 1.66 11.75
C ALA A 268 -4.68 2.26 13.06
N SER A 269 -5.45 1.51 13.84
CA SER A 269 -6.12 2.07 15.03
C SER A 269 -5.19 2.37 16.19
N THR A 270 -4.01 1.73 16.27
CA THR A 270 -3.00 1.96 17.31
C THR A 270 -1.64 1.37 16.90
N GLY A 271 -0.59 1.62 17.71
CA GLY A 271 0.76 1.05 17.51
C GLY A 271 1.60 1.80 16.49
N TYR A 272 1.05 2.12 15.35
CA TYR A 272 1.62 2.96 14.28
C TYR A 272 0.50 3.74 13.59
N ASN A 273 0.87 4.70 12.73
CA ASN A 273 -0.14 5.56 12.09
C ASN A 273 -0.65 4.98 10.77
N GLY A 274 0.21 4.32 10.03
CA GLY A 274 -0.05 3.68 8.74
C GLY A 274 1.26 3.32 8.05
N GLU A 275 1.16 2.64 6.89
CA GLU A 275 2.31 2.14 6.15
C GLU A 275 2.09 2.25 4.65
N GLN A 276 3.15 2.46 3.89
CA GLN A 276 3.19 2.20 2.47
C GLN A 276 4.40 1.36 2.13
N SER A 277 4.15 0.18 1.58
CA SER A 277 5.19 -0.65 0.99
C SER A 277 5.04 -0.73 -0.52
N VAL A 278 6.18 -0.93 -1.18
CA VAL A 278 6.27 -1.14 -2.63
C VAL A 278 7.23 -2.28 -2.90
N ALA A 279 6.85 -3.18 -3.81
CA ALA A 279 7.70 -4.26 -4.24
C ALA A 279 7.76 -4.38 -5.77
N GLY A 280 8.95 -4.72 -6.28
CA GLY A 280 9.16 -5.22 -7.63
C GLY A 280 9.31 -6.73 -7.62
N PHE A 281 8.53 -7.43 -8.43
CA PHE A 281 8.64 -8.87 -8.69
C PHE A 281 9.27 -9.06 -10.07
N LEU A 282 10.54 -9.42 -10.12
CA LEU A 282 11.32 -9.49 -11.36
C LEU A 282 11.63 -10.94 -11.70
N PRO A 283 11.31 -11.38 -12.94
CA PRO A 283 11.58 -12.75 -13.34
C PRO A 283 13.10 -13.00 -13.44
N VAL A 284 13.53 -14.12 -12.91
CA VAL A 284 14.91 -14.66 -13.05
C VAL A 284 14.84 -16.14 -13.36
N GLN A 285 15.99 -16.73 -13.76
CA GLN A 285 16.06 -18.17 -13.89
C GLN A 285 15.72 -18.85 -12.55
N GLY A 286 14.73 -19.73 -12.56
CA GLY A 286 14.29 -20.46 -11.38
C GLY A 286 13.29 -19.75 -10.48
N GLY A 287 12.79 -18.54 -10.85
CA GLY A 287 11.75 -17.87 -10.06
C GLY A 287 11.67 -16.37 -10.21
N THR A 288 11.46 -15.70 -9.11
CA THR A 288 11.28 -14.25 -8.99
C THR A 288 12.21 -13.67 -7.93
N VAL A 289 12.96 -12.64 -8.30
CA VAL A 289 13.60 -11.75 -7.33
C VAL A 289 12.55 -10.71 -6.89
N VAL A 290 12.34 -10.64 -5.60
CA VAL A 290 11.50 -9.63 -4.94
C VAL A 290 12.42 -8.56 -4.35
N VAL A 291 12.15 -7.28 -4.68
CA VAL A 291 12.76 -6.13 -4.01
C VAL A 291 11.64 -5.34 -3.36
N TYR A 292 11.63 -5.32 -2.05
CA TYR A 292 10.58 -4.74 -1.22
C TYR A 292 11.12 -3.54 -0.44
N THR A 293 10.35 -2.46 -0.38
CA THR A 293 10.60 -1.30 0.48
C THR A 293 9.38 -1.01 1.33
N SER A 294 9.59 -0.60 2.57
CA SER A 294 8.52 -0.17 3.48
C SER A 294 8.84 1.17 4.11
N HIS A 295 7.79 1.96 4.30
CA HIS A 295 7.73 3.20 5.05
C HIS A 295 6.56 3.10 6.03
N ALA A 296 6.84 2.79 7.29
CA ALA A 296 5.84 2.73 8.36
C ALA A 296 5.97 3.95 9.27
N PHE A 297 4.86 4.62 9.51
CA PHE A 297 4.83 5.89 10.22
C PHE A 297 4.32 5.72 11.64
N THR A 298 5.05 6.29 12.62
CA THR A 298 4.65 6.27 14.01
C THR A 298 5.12 7.52 14.77
N ASP A 299 4.28 8.07 15.63
CA ASP A 299 4.64 9.19 16.49
C ASP A 299 5.61 8.78 17.61
N GLN A 300 5.79 7.47 17.87
CA GLN A 300 6.61 6.94 18.96
C GLN A 300 8.11 7.23 18.79
N VAL A 301 8.56 7.50 17.57
CA VAL A 301 9.97 7.73 17.24
C VAL A 301 10.32 9.19 17.02
N THR A 302 9.39 10.10 17.27
CA THR A 302 9.62 11.54 17.17
C THR A 302 10.28 12.13 18.43
N GLY A 303 10.77 13.38 18.34
CA GLY A 303 11.34 14.11 19.45
C GLY A 303 12.75 13.68 19.84
N PHE A 304 13.15 13.93 21.12
CA PHE A 304 14.52 13.68 21.60
C PHE A 304 14.95 12.23 21.40
N GLY A 305 16.12 12.02 20.79
CA GLY A 305 16.65 10.70 20.46
C GLY A 305 15.93 10.02 19.28
N GLY A 306 15.10 10.74 18.51
CA GLY A 306 14.27 10.20 17.44
C GLY A 306 15.06 9.46 16.36
N SER A 307 16.23 9.96 15.94
CA SER A 307 17.06 9.28 14.93
C SER A 307 17.54 7.89 15.41
N MET A 308 17.95 7.77 16.66
CA MET A 308 18.34 6.47 17.25
C MET A 308 17.14 5.53 17.34
N LYS A 309 15.99 6.03 17.81
CA LYS A 309 14.73 5.25 17.89
C LYS A 309 14.32 4.74 16.52
N ARG A 310 14.39 5.57 15.46
CA ARG A 310 14.10 5.17 14.08
C ARG A 310 15.04 4.07 13.60
N GLY A 311 16.35 4.22 13.79
CA GLY A 311 17.32 3.20 13.37
C GLY A 311 17.09 1.85 14.04
N ILE A 312 16.75 1.82 15.32
CA ILE A 312 16.40 0.59 16.05
C ILE A 312 15.06 0.05 15.54
N GLY A 313 14.05 0.90 15.45
CA GLY A 313 12.70 0.52 14.98
C GLY A 313 12.72 -0.08 13.58
N SER A 314 13.42 0.54 12.62
CA SER A 314 13.57 0.02 11.26
C SER A 314 14.20 -1.37 11.22
N ARG A 315 15.24 -1.63 12.05
CA ARG A 315 15.87 -2.96 12.15
C ARG A 315 14.93 -4.01 12.73
N VAL A 316 14.17 -3.66 13.75
CA VAL A 316 13.18 -4.56 14.37
C VAL A 316 12.09 -4.91 13.36
N MET A 317 11.57 -3.91 12.63
CA MET A 317 10.57 -4.13 11.59
C MET A 317 11.12 -4.97 10.43
N ALA A 318 12.34 -4.69 9.94
CA ALA A 318 12.97 -5.49 8.91
C ALA A 318 13.15 -6.95 9.34
N GLY A 319 13.54 -7.20 10.62
CA GLY A 319 13.61 -8.54 11.19
C GLY A 319 12.25 -9.25 11.15
N LYS A 320 11.20 -8.57 11.61
CA LYS A 320 9.83 -9.10 11.59
C LYS A 320 9.33 -9.40 10.17
N MET A 321 9.59 -8.51 9.22
CA MET A 321 9.21 -8.73 7.82
C MET A 321 9.95 -9.91 7.19
N LYS A 322 11.19 -10.19 7.57
CA LYS A 322 11.88 -11.40 7.12
C LYS A 322 11.17 -12.67 7.58
N GLU A 323 10.70 -12.73 8.83
CA GLU A 323 9.92 -13.87 9.35
C GLU A 323 8.63 -14.07 8.52
N ILE A 324 7.91 -12.99 8.22
CA ILE A 324 6.69 -13.02 7.39
C ILE A 324 7.03 -13.51 5.98
N PHE A 325 8.07 -12.96 5.32
CA PHE A 325 8.45 -13.39 3.98
C PHE A 325 8.94 -14.84 3.90
N GLU A 326 9.56 -15.35 4.95
CA GLU A 326 9.89 -16.77 5.02
C GLU A 326 8.65 -17.67 5.14
N ALA A 327 7.63 -17.22 5.88
CA ALA A 327 6.34 -17.90 5.96
C ALA A 327 5.58 -17.84 4.62
N ASP A 328 5.53 -16.66 3.99
CA ASP A 328 4.94 -16.45 2.66
C ASP A 328 5.61 -17.34 1.61
N ARG A 329 6.95 -17.35 1.59
CA ARG A 329 7.72 -18.17 0.66
C ARG A 329 7.37 -19.66 0.77
N LYS A 330 7.31 -20.19 1.98
CA LYS A 330 6.91 -21.59 2.23
C LYS A 330 5.50 -21.87 1.71
N LYS A 331 4.58 -20.92 1.85
CA LYS A 331 3.19 -21.06 1.40
C LYS A 331 3.05 -21.03 -0.12
N VAL A 332 3.83 -20.21 -0.80
CA VAL A 332 3.75 -20.03 -2.26
C VAL A 332 4.53 -21.11 -3.03
N GLU A 333 5.57 -21.69 -2.43
CA GLU A 333 6.41 -22.73 -3.05
C GLU A 333 5.88 -24.15 -2.82
N GLN A 334 4.75 -24.34 -2.11
CA GLN A 334 4.04 -25.63 -1.97
C GLN A 334 3.10 -25.86 -3.17
#